data_164e4d23b007b2ef30f13a06a558ab51
#
_entry.id   164e4d23b007b2ef30f13a06a558ab51
#
_cell.length_a   1.000
_cell.length_b   1.000
_cell.length_c   1.000
_cell.angle_alpha   90.00
_cell.angle_beta   90.00
_cell.angle_gamma   90.00
#
_symmetry.space_group_name_H-M   'P 1'
#
loop_
_entity.id
_entity.type
_entity.pdbx_description
1 polymer ?
#
loop_
_entity_poly.entity_id
_entity_poly.type
_entity_poly.pdbx_seq_one_letter_code
_entity_poly.pdbx_strand_id
1 'polypeptide(L)'
;MNTTKEIIDDLKEGKLVIIVDDEDRENEGDLVCAADKVNSDIVNFMAKHGRGLICLTLTKEKCSILGLKQMTDSNESSNKTAFTVSIEAKEGITTGISAQDRATTILAAVNPDATKKDIAQPGHVFPLQAMDGGVPVSYTHLTLPTSSWV
;
A
#
# COMPACT_ATOMS: atom_id res chain seq x y z
N MET A 1 -24.32 1.78 -2.71
CA MET A 1 -23.00 1.28 -2.29
C MET A 1 -22.92 -0.20 -2.55
N ASN A 2 -21.77 -0.69 -2.97
CA ASN A 2 -21.54 -2.13 -3.15
C ASN A 2 -21.43 -2.82 -1.80
N THR A 3 -21.75 -4.11 -1.77
CA THR A 3 -21.59 -4.93 -0.57
C THR A 3 -20.09 -5.28 -0.36
N THR A 4 -19.70 -5.58 0.86
CA THR A 4 -18.32 -6.03 1.18
C THR A 4 -17.91 -7.24 0.34
N LYS A 5 -18.84 -8.15 0.04
CA LYS A 5 -18.58 -9.33 -0.78
C LYS A 5 -18.23 -8.93 -2.22
N GLU A 6 -19.01 -8.04 -2.83
CA GLU A 6 -18.73 -7.54 -4.19
C GLU A 6 -17.37 -6.87 -4.27
N ILE A 7 -16.99 -6.05 -3.28
CA ILE A 7 -15.68 -5.40 -3.22
C ILE A 7 -14.54 -6.43 -3.11
N ILE A 8 -14.70 -7.45 -2.26
CA ILE A 8 -13.70 -8.52 -2.13
C ILE A 8 -13.56 -9.30 -3.46
N ASP A 9 -14.67 -9.59 -4.13
CA ASP A 9 -14.65 -10.31 -5.40
C ASP A 9 -13.98 -9.46 -6.49
N ASP A 10 -14.24 -8.16 -6.56
CA ASP A 10 -13.56 -7.23 -7.47
C ASP A 10 -12.05 -7.13 -7.20
N LEU A 11 -11.64 -7.04 -5.94
CA LEU A 11 -10.20 -7.05 -5.58
C LEU A 11 -9.50 -8.34 -5.99
N LYS A 12 -10.14 -9.51 -5.81
CA LYS A 12 -9.58 -10.79 -6.26
C LYS A 12 -9.40 -10.87 -7.78
N GLU A 13 -10.27 -10.19 -8.53
CA GLU A 13 -10.17 -10.06 -9.98
C GLU A 13 -9.12 -9.01 -10.43
N GLY A 14 -8.48 -8.31 -9.49
CA GLY A 14 -7.48 -7.29 -9.77
C GLY A 14 -8.05 -5.94 -10.20
N LYS A 15 -9.32 -5.70 -9.90
CA LYS A 15 -9.95 -4.42 -10.18
C LYS A 15 -9.58 -3.37 -9.14
N LEU A 16 -9.56 -2.11 -9.58
CA LEU A 16 -9.53 -0.96 -8.68
C LEU A 16 -10.92 -0.75 -8.06
N VAL A 17 -10.94 -0.55 -6.76
CA VAL A 17 -12.15 -0.17 -6.01
C VAL A 17 -11.91 1.14 -5.28
N ILE A 18 -12.99 1.82 -4.90
CA ILE A 18 -12.95 2.98 -4.01
C ILE A 18 -13.52 2.56 -2.67
N ILE A 19 -12.72 2.69 -1.63
CA ILE A 19 -13.16 2.49 -0.26
C ILE A 19 -13.34 3.88 0.36
N VAL A 20 -14.55 4.16 0.83
CA VAL A 20 -14.89 5.45 1.44
C VAL A 20 -14.96 5.27 2.94
N ASP A 21 -14.33 6.17 3.65
CA ASP A 21 -14.35 6.28 5.09
C ASP A 21 -15.68 6.85 5.61
N ASP A 22 -15.90 6.73 6.93
CA ASP A 22 -17.06 7.29 7.60
C ASP A 22 -17.06 8.82 7.56
N GLU A 23 -18.26 9.43 7.40
CA GLU A 23 -18.43 10.89 7.37
C GLU A 23 -17.92 11.57 8.66
N ASP A 24 -18.02 10.86 9.78
CA ASP A 24 -17.56 11.35 11.10
C ASP A 24 -16.04 11.18 11.32
N ARG A 25 -15.31 10.58 10.36
CA ARG A 25 -13.86 10.37 10.42
C ARG A 25 -13.14 11.33 9.46
N GLU A 26 -12.69 10.89 8.30
CA GLU A 26 -11.98 11.70 7.32
C GLU A 26 -12.85 12.04 6.11
N ASN A 27 -13.93 11.27 5.90
CA ASN A 27 -14.86 11.40 4.77
C ASN A 27 -14.13 11.45 3.43
N GLU A 28 -13.14 10.58 3.27
CA GLU A 28 -12.30 10.51 2.08
C GLU A 28 -12.43 9.16 1.39
N GLY A 29 -12.07 9.11 0.12
CA GLY A 29 -12.12 7.90 -0.68
C GLY A 29 -10.71 7.49 -1.12
N ASP A 30 -10.37 6.22 -0.86
CA ASP A 30 -9.10 5.63 -1.27
C ASP A 30 -9.28 4.73 -2.50
N LEU A 31 -8.37 4.89 -3.47
CA LEU A 31 -8.22 3.92 -4.56
C LEU A 31 -7.43 2.71 -4.07
N VAL A 32 -8.04 1.53 -4.15
CA VAL A 32 -7.46 0.29 -3.61
C VAL A 32 -7.46 -0.80 -4.69
N CYS A 33 -6.37 -1.56 -4.77
CA CYS A 33 -6.32 -2.82 -5.51
C CYS A 33 -5.56 -3.88 -4.73
N ALA A 34 -5.70 -5.15 -5.13
CA ALA A 34 -4.88 -6.22 -4.59
C ALA A 34 -3.44 -6.08 -5.09
N ALA A 35 -2.48 -6.05 -4.18
CA ALA A 35 -1.07 -5.76 -4.51
C ALA A 35 -0.43 -6.84 -5.40
N ASP A 36 -0.88 -8.10 -5.32
CA ASP A 36 -0.44 -9.19 -6.20
C ASP A 36 -0.99 -9.10 -7.63
N LYS A 37 -1.94 -8.18 -7.88
CA LYS A 37 -2.56 -7.92 -9.19
C LYS A 37 -2.14 -6.59 -9.79
N VAL A 38 -1.30 -5.83 -9.09
CA VAL A 38 -0.86 -4.51 -9.54
C VAL A 38 -0.08 -4.60 -10.85
N ASN A 39 -0.24 -3.57 -11.68
CA ASN A 39 0.54 -3.37 -12.90
C ASN A 39 0.78 -1.87 -13.12
N SER A 40 1.56 -1.54 -14.15
CA SER A 40 1.90 -0.15 -14.48
C SER A 40 0.69 0.73 -14.76
N ASP A 41 -0.37 0.18 -15.37
CA ASP A 41 -1.57 0.95 -15.72
C ASP A 41 -2.36 1.32 -14.47
N ILE A 42 -2.48 0.39 -13.50
CA ILE A 42 -3.10 0.63 -12.19
C ILE A 42 -2.33 1.71 -11.44
N VAL A 43 -1.02 1.58 -11.32
CA VAL A 43 -0.17 2.58 -10.64
C VAL A 43 -0.27 3.94 -11.32
N ASN A 44 -0.24 3.98 -12.66
CA ASN A 44 -0.40 5.21 -13.41
C ASN A 44 -1.78 5.85 -13.21
N PHE A 45 -2.83 5.03 -13.18
CA PHE A 45 -4.19 5.51 -12.89
C PHE A 45 -4.27 6.14 -11.50
N MET A 46 -3.75 5.45 -10.49
CA MET A 46 -3.70 5.97 -9.11
C MET A 46 -2.93 7.28 -9.04
N ALA A 47 -1.73 7.36 -9.60
CA ALA A 47 -0.91 8.57 -9.60
C ALA A 47 -1.57 9.74 -10.35
N LYS A 48 -2.22 9.48 -11.48
CA LYS A 48 -2.84 10.51 -12.32
C LYS A 48 -4.16 11.02 -11.74
N HIS A 49 -4.99 10.14 -11.22
CA HIS A 49 -6.36 10.45 -10.80
C HIS A 49 -6.49 10.60 -9.29
N GLY A 50 -5.85 9.73 -8.50
CA GLY A 50 -5.79 9.83 -7.05
C GLY A 50 -4.88 10.95 -6.57
N ARG A 51 -3.77 11.20 -7.28
CA ARG A 51 -2.80 12.30 -7.00
C ARG A 51 -2.15 12.25 -5.62
N GLY A 52 -2.31 11.16 -4.90
CA GLY A 52 -1.76 11.00 -3.57
C GLY A 52 -0.52 10.13 -3.53
N LEU A 53 -0.18 9.73 -2.32
CA LEU A 53 0.94 8.85 -2.06
C LEU A 53 0.55 7.41 -2.40
N ILE A 54 1.41 6.68 -3.12
CA ILE A 54 1.21 5.26 -3.37
C ILE A 54 1.82 4.47 -2.22
N CYS A 55 0.95 3.82 -1.47
CA CYS A 55 1.29 3.06 -0.29
C CYS A 55 1.07 1.56 -0.51
N LEU A 56 1.79 0.74 0.23
CA LEU A 56 1.70 -0.72 0.21
C LEU A 56 1.41 -1.24 1.61
N THR A 57 0.18 -1.69 1.87
CA THR A 57 -0.17 -2.25 3.17
C THR A 57 0.36 -3.67 3.31
N LEU A 58 1.21 -3.90 4.31
CA LEU A 58 1.83 -5.19 4.59
C LEU A 58 1.54 -5.64 6.03
N THR A 59 1.44 -6.94 6.23
CA THR A 59 1.36 -7.49 7.58
C THR A 59 2.63 -7.20 8.38
N LYS A 60 2.52 -7.18 9.70
CA LYS A 60 3.66 -7.03 10.61
C LYS A 60 4.74 -8.08 10.36
N GLU A 61 4.32 -9.33 10.09
CA GLU A 61 5.22 -10.42 9.74
C GLU A 61 5.98 -10.11 8.45
N LYS A 62 5.29 -9.70 7.38
CA LYS A 62 5.93 -9.37 6.09
C LYS A 62 6.88 -8.18 6.23
N CYS A 63 6.50 -7.15 6.98
CA CYS A 63 7.41 -6.05 7.30
C CYS A 63 8.69 -6.55 7.99
N SER A 64 8.58 -7.47 8.93
CA SER A 64 9.72 -8.07 9.63
C SER A 64 10.62 -8.87 8.68
N ILE A 65 10.05 -9.71 7.82
CA ILE A 65 10.79 -10.51 6.83
C ILE A 65 11.57 -9.61 5.86
N LEU A 66 10.94 -8.54 5.41
CA LEU A 66 11.57 -7.54 4.52
C LEU A 66 12.53 -6.59 5.26
N GLY A 67 12.60 -6.66 6.58
CA GLY A 67 13.45 -5.79 7.40
C GLY A 67 13.04 -4.33 7.38
N LEU A 68 11.74 -4.07 7.26
CA LEU A 68 11.17 -2.73 7.25
C LEU A 68 11.04 -2.20 8.68
N LYS A 69 11.69 -1.07 8.95
CA LYS A 69 11.55 -0.34 10.21
C LYS A 69 10.49 0.75 10.08
N GLN A 70 9.91 1.15 11.19
CA GLN A 70 9.07 2.35 11.22
C GLN A 70 9.87 3.56 10.71
N MET A 71 9.21 4.47 10.01
CA MET A 71 9.83 5.66 9.41
C MET A 71 10.40 6.60 10.49
N THR A 72 9.82 6.56 11.68
CA THR A 72 10.25 7.36 12.83
C THR A 72 10.13 6.56 14.12
N ASP A 73 11.00 6.82 15.08
CA ASP A 73 10.94 6.23 16.42
C ASP A 73 9.79 6.84 17.26
N SER A 74 9.42 8.09 16.97
CA SER A 74 8.29 8.78 17.62
C SER A 74 7.31 9.27 16.55
N ASN A 75 6.16 8.59 16.46
CA ASN A 75 5.12 8.97 15.51
C ASN A 75 4.27 10.12 16.07
N GLU A 76 4.46 11.33 15.54
CA GLU A 76 3.76 12.55 15.93
C GLU A 76 2.55 12.87 15.03
N SER A 77 2.28 12.04 13.99
CA SER A 77 1.13 12.26 13.12
C SER A 77 -0.18 12.15 13.91
N SER A 78 -1.16 12.99 13.57
CA SER A 78 -2.48 13.00 14.24
C SER A 78 -3.13 11.62 14.25
N ASN A 79 -2.96 10.91 13.19
CA ASN A 79 -3.59 9.62 12.95
C ASN A 79 -2.71 8.41 13.31
N LYS A 80 -1.47 8.62 13.74
CA LYS A 80 -0.53 7.55 14.10
C LYS A 80 -0.31 6.51 12.99
N THR A 81 -0.44 6.89 11.72
CA THR A 81 -0.25 5.99 10.57
C THR A 81 1.12 5.30 10.63
N ALA A 82 1.12 3.98 10.58
CA ALA A 82 2.31 3.17 10.77
C ALA A 82 3.17 3.06 9.50
N PHE A 83 3.66 4.21 9.01
CA PHE A 83 4.60 4.25 7.90
C PHE A 83 5.90 3.54 8.24
N THR A 84 6.36 2.72 7.34
CA THR A 84 7.74 2.21 7.36
C THR A 84 8.63 3.07 6.47
N VAL A 85 9.93 2.82 6.52
CA VAL A 85 10.85 3.40 5.53
C VAL A 85 10.40 2.99 4.14
N SER A 86 10.43 3.92 3.19
CA SER A 86 10.06 3.68 1.79
C SER A 86 11.00 2.65 1.13
N ILE A 87 10.52 1.99 0.10
CA ILE A 87 11.21 0.87 -0.55
C ILE A 87 11.30 1.00 -2.06
N GLU A 88 12.25 0.26 -2.63
CA GLU A 88 12.35 -0.07 -4.04
C GLU A 88 12.72 -1.53 -4.23
N ALA A 89 12.36 -2.11 -5.38
CA ALA A 89 12.94 -3.39 -5.79
C ALA A 89 14.44 -3.21 -6.07
N LYS A 90 15.26 -4.21 -5.74
CA LYS A 90 16.69 -4.16 -6.07
C LYS A 90 16.98 -4.41 -7.54
N GLU A 91 16.09 -5.11 -8.22
CA GLU A 91 16.25 -5.50 -9.61
C GLU A 91 15.00 -5.16 -10.42
N GLY A 92 15.16 -5.01 -11.73
CA GLY A 92 14.04 -4.80 -12.66
C GLY A 92 13.46 -3.39 -12.67
N ILE A 93 14.15 -2.41 -12.09
CA ILE A 93 13.75 -1.00 -12.07
C ILE A 93 14.81 -0.10 -12.71
N THR A 94 14.43 1.13 -13.03
CA THR A 94 15.33 2.20 -13.49
C THR A 94 15.61 3.19 -12.34
N THR A 95 14.83 4.28 -12.26
CA THR A 95 14.95 5.28 -11.17
C THR A 95 14.01 5.03 -10.00
N GLY A 96 13.09 4.07 -10.12
CA GLY A 96 12.13 3.70 -9.07
C GLY A 96 10.82 4.47 -9.10
N ILE A 97 10.77 5.66 -9.70
CA ILE A 97 9.59 6.55 -9.64
C ILE A 97 8.53 6.26 -10.70
N SER A 98 8.88 5.64 -11.83
CA SER A 98 7.92 5.37 -12.89
C SER A 98 6.78 4.46 -12.40
N ALA A 99 5.63 4.49 -13.07
CA ALA A 99 4.54 3.58 -12.75
C ALA A 99 4.96 2.12 -12.88
N GLN A 100 5.79 1.81 -13.88
CA GLN A 100 6.34 0.47 -14.07
C GLN A 100 7.27 0.08 -12.93
N ASP A 101 8.19 0.95 -12.52
CA ASP A 101 9.15 0.67 -11.44
C ASP A 101 8.43 0.46 -10.10
N ARG A 102 7.42 1.28 -9.80
CA ARG A 102 6.63 1.13 -8.58
C ARG A 102 5.80 -0.15 -8.58
N ALA A 103 5.19 -0.52 -9.72
CA ALA A 103 4.52 -1.81 -9.86
C ALA A 103 5.49 -2.98 -9.64
N THR A 104 6.70 -2.92 -10.24
CA THR A 104 7.76 -3.92 -10.03
C THR A 104 8.15 -4.01 -8.55
N THR A 105 8.30 -2.88 -7.88
CA THR A 105 8.63 -2.81 -6.45
C THR A 105 7.54 -3.46 -5.59
N ILE A 106 6.27 -3.16 -5.86
CA ILE A 106 5.14 -3.75 -5.13
C ILE A 106 5.12 -5.26 -5.31
N LEU A 107 5.21 -5.74 -6.56
CA LEU A 107 5.22 -7.18 -6.87
C LEU A 107 6.41 -7.90 -6.22
N ALA A 108 7.59 -7.28 -6.21
CA ALA A 108 8.75 -7.83 -5.52
C ALA A 108 8.51 -7.94 -4.02
N ALA A 109 7.94 -6.91 -3.39
CA ALA A 109 7.69 -6.89 -1.96
C ALA A 109 6.62 -7.90 -1.50
N VAL A 110 5.55 -8.11 -2.29
CA VAL A 110 4.48 -9.05 -1.93
C VAL A 110 4.73 -10.49 -2.35
N ASN A 111 5.79 -10.76 -3.13
CA ASN A 111 6.17 -12.12 -3.47
C ASN A 111 6.30 -12.96 -2.16
N PRO A 112 5.68 -14.14 -2.07
CA PRO A 112 5.75 -14.99 -0.88
C PRO A 112 7.19 -15.28 -0.40
N ASP A 113 8.11 -15.46 -1.35
CA ASP A 113 9.51 -15.80 -1.09
C ASP A 113 10.41 -14.57 -0.88
N ALA A 114 9.85 -13.35 -1.00
CA ALA A 114 10.62 -12.13 -0.88
C ALA A 114 11.21 -11.95 0.52
N THR A 115 12.46 -11.52 0.54
CA THR A 115 13.25 -11.25 1.74
C THR A 115 13.85 -9.84 1.68
N LYS A 116 14.54 -9.43 2.74
CA LYS A 116 15.30 -8.17 2.78
C LYS A 116 16.30 -8.01 1.60
N LYS A 117 16.71 -9.12 0.96
CA LYS A 117 17.68 -9.07 -0.15
C LYS A 117 17.05 -8.55 -1.45
N ASP A 118 15.73 -8.63 -1.57
CA ASP A 118 15.01 -8.28 -2.78
C ASP A 118 14.59 -6.80 -2.83
N ILE A 119 14.71 -6.12 -1.67
CA ILE A 119 14.24 -4.74 -1.47
C ILE A 119 15.39 -3.83 -1.06
N ALA A 120 15.46 -2.65 -1.66
CA ALA A 120 16.32 -1.54 -1.26
C ALA A 120 15.52 -0.50 -0.45
N GLN A 121 16.20 0.25 0.38
CA GLN A 121 15.68 1.34 1.21
C GLN A 121 16.65 2.53 1.13
N PRO A 122 16.17 3.77 1.00
CA PRO A 122 14.79 4.20 0.75
C PRO A 122 14.37 4.00 -0.71
N GLY A 123 13.10 4.31 -1.02
CA GLY A 123 12.56 4.23 -2.37
C GLY A 123 11.29 5.06 -2.58
N HIS A 124 10.48 4.71 -3.59
CA HIS A 124 9.33 5.47 -4.04
C HIS A 124 7.98 4.79 -3.78
N VAL A 125 7.97 3.63 -3.12
CA VAL A 125 6.76 2.99 -2.58
C VAL A 125 6.81 3.06 -1.07
N PHE A 126 5.68 3.39 -0.44
CA PHE A 126 5.59 3.67 0.99
C PHE A 126 4.81 2.56 1.71
N PRO A 127 5.50 1.58 2.34
CA PRO A 127 4.81 0.54 3.05
C PRO A 127 4.16 1.04 4.34
N LEU A 128 2.99 0.49 4.64
CA LEU A 128 2.26 0.67 5.88
C LEU A 128 2.16 -0.67 6.60
N GLN A 129 2.48 -0.68 7.87
CA GLN A 129 2.28 -1.86 8.69
C GLN A 129 0.81 -1.96 9.11
N ALA A 130 0.12 -3.00 8.63
CA ALA A 130 -1.26 -3.27 9.01
C ALA A 130 -1.39 -3.66 10.49
N MET A 131 -2.54 -3.35 11.08
CA MET A 131 -2.93 -3.85 12.40
C MET A 131 -3.26 -5.34 12.31
N ASP A 132 -3.05 -6.07 13.41
CA ASP A 132 -3.43 -7.47 13.50
C ASP A 132 -4.97 -7.61 13.45
N GLY A 133 -5.48 -8.62 12.72
CA GLY A 133 -6.91 -8.90 12.63
C GLY A 133 -7.51 -8.77 11.22
N GLY A 134 -6.69 -8.45 10.21
CA GLY A 134 -7.09 -8.42 8.81
C GLY A 134 -7.66 -7.08 8.32
N VAL A 135 -8.14 -7.08 7.07
CA VAL A 135 -8.56 -5.86 6.36
C VAL A 135 -9.58 -4.99 7.11
N PRO A 136 -10.67 -5.52 7.70
CA PRO A 136 -11.63 -4.68 8.41
C PRO A 136 -11.02 -3.96 9.62
N VAL A 137 -10.16 -4.66 10.39
CA VAL A 137 -9.50 -4.09 11.56
C VAL A 137 -8.41 -3.11 11.14
N SER A 138 -7.63 -3.47 10.12
CA SER A 138 -6.61 -2.57 9.56
C SER A 138 -7.25 -1.28 9.03
N TYR A 139 -8.38 -1.38 8.34
CA TYR A 139 -9.07 -0.21 7.81
C TYR A 139 -9.65 0.70 8.90
N THR A 140 -10.20 0.14 9.99
CA THR A 140 -10.76 0.93 11.10
C THR A 140 -9.69 1.57 11.98
N HIS A 141 -8.45 1.08 11.96
CA HIS A 141 -7.35 1.56 12.79
C HIS A 141 -6.17 2.15 12.00
N LEU A 142 -6.12 1.94 10.70
CA LEU A 142 -5.25 2.68 9.81
C LEU A 142 -5.94 3.98 9.47
N THR A 143 -5.39 5.04 9.95
CA THR A 143 -5.67 6.34 9.43
C THR A 143 -4.88 6.47 8.15
N LEU A 144 -5.60 6.47 7.07
CA LEU A 144 -5.04 6.60 5.74
C LEU A 144 -4.96 8.10 5.43
N PRO A 145 -3.75 8.68 5.28
CA PRO A 145 -3.69 9.98 4.64
C PRO A 145 -4.19 9.80 3.21
N THR A 146 -5.05 10.68 2.82
CA THR A 146 -5.71 10.81 1.53
C THR A 146 -4.94 10.25 0.35
N SER A 147 -5.62 9.42 -0.39
CA SER A 147 -5.44 9.16 -1.81
C SER A 147 -4.39 8.14 -2.26
N SER A 148 -4.85 7.13 -2.92
CA SER A 148 -4.15 6.13 -3.75
C SER A 148 -3.38 5.05 -2.97
N TRP A 149 -4.07 3.96 -2.73
CA TRP A 149 -3.54 2.77 -2.09
C TRP A 149 -3.36 1.63 -3.09
N VAL A 150 -2.29 0.93 -2.97
CA VAL A 150 -2.05 -0.35 -3.66
C VAL A 150 -2.09 -1.48 -2.67
#